data_3838038d59335f83b2b2e2dd7d1fc7dd
#
_entry.id   3838038d59335f83b2b2e2dd7d1fc7dd
#
_cell.length_a   1.000
_cell.length_b   1.000
_cell.length_c   1.000
_cell.angle_alpha   90.00
_cell.angle_beta   90.00
_cell.angle_gamma   90.00
#
_symmetry.space_group_name_H-M   'P 1'
#
loop_
_entity.id
_entity.type
_entity.pdbx_description
1 polymer ?
#
loop_
_entity_poly.entity_id
_entity_poly.type
_entity_poly.pdbx_seq_one_letter_code
_entity_poly.pdbx_strand_id
1 'polypeptide(L)'
;MQRSYQGNYYYIFPEITATDDLANNLESEMVLMINAHGLTTANPARDTITTTAFMQTSDNSYAVTEDKQEEGTYTLGAVATEQITSDDSSDSSSSQTSRLTVISSESMINSQITDTYTTLENLDLFMNAVTANFDKTKNIAIKAKSLEVSNNTMQHAGIISILTIFGIPLVILI
;
A
#
# COMPACT_ATOMS: atom_id res chain seq x y z
N MET A 1 -14.36 -7.76 6.42
CA MET A 1 -13.25 -7.58 7.39
C MET A 1 -13.00 -6.09 7.50
N GLN A 2 -12.97 -5.50 8.69
CA GLN A 2 -12.77 -4.06 8.84
C GLN A 2 -11.32 -3.72 8.50
N ARG A 3 -11.11 -2.91 7.46
CA ARG A 3 -9.78 -2.51 6.97
C ARG A 3 -9.39 -1.12 7.50
N SER A 4 -9.68 -0.84 8.78
CA SER A 4 -9.27 0.39 9.45
C SER A 4 -8.19 0.10 10.49
N TYR A 5 -7.24 1.01 10.62
CA TYR A 5 -6.17 0.91 11.61
C TYR A 5 -6.70 1.24 13.02
N GLN A 6 -6.60 0.29 13.94
CA GLN A 6 -6.99 0.43 15.36
C GLN A 6 -8.42 1.01 15.57
N GLY A 7 -9.35 0.75 14.65
CA GLY A 7 -10.71 1.25 14.72
C GLY A 7 -10.86 2.74 14.34
N ASN A 8 -9.81 3.39 13.87
CA ASN A 8 -9.91 4.74 13.30
C ASN A 8 -10.33 4.66 11.84
N TYR A 9 -11.53 5.14 11.55
CA TYR A 9 -12.15 5.07 10.23
C TYR A 9 -11.48 5.96 9.16
N TYR A 10 -10.66 6.91 9.58
CA TYR A 10 -9.88 7.75 8.66
C TYR A 10 -8.53 7.14 8.29
N TYR A 11 -8.11 6.06 8.97
CA TYR A 11 -6.90 5.28 8.70
C TYR A 11 -7.29 3.97 8.07
N ILE A 12 -7.17 3.87 6.77
CA ILE A 12 -7.67 2.73 6.00
C ILE A 12 -6.55 2.02 5.27
N PHE A 13 -6.70 0.71 5.12
CA PHE A 13 -5.87 -0.13 4.26
C PHE A 13 -6.69 -0.45 3.00
N PRO A 14 -6.42 0.20 1.87
CA PRO A 14 -7.14 -0.05 0.64
C PRO A 14 -6.84 -1.45 0.08
N GLU A 15 -7.67 -1.88 -0.85
CA GLU A 15 -7.42 -3.02 -1.71
C GLU A 15 -6.62 -2.53 -2.93
N ILE A 16 -5.49 -3.20 -3.17
CA ILE A 16 -4.62 -2.88 -4.30
C ILE A 16 -4.88 -3.91 -5.39
N THR A 17 -5.41 -3.46 -6.52
CA THR A 17 -5.53 -4.25 -7.74
C THR A 17 -4.45 -3.75 -8.68
N ALA A 18 -3.21 -4.02 -8.33
CA ALA A 18 -2.09 -3.46 -9.04
C ALA A 18 -1.91 -4.11 -10.41
N THR A 19 -1.64 -3.28 -11.40
CA THR A 19 -1.01 -3.73 -12.63
C THR A 19 0.44 -4.11 -12.32
N ASP A 20 1.04 -4.98 -13.12
CA ASP A 20 2.39 -5.54 -12.90
C ASP A 20 3.45 -4.49 -12.55
N ASP A 21 3.35 -3.29 -13.12
CA ASP A 21 4.30 -2.20 -12.86
C ASP A 21 4.17 -1.58 -11.47
N LEU A 22 2.94 -1.47 -10.94
CA LEU A 22 2.67 -0.86 -9.64
C LEU A 22 2.82 -1.85 -8.48
N ALA A 23 2.55 -3.14 -8.73
CA ALA A 23 2.69 -4.20 -7.72
C ALA A 23 4.13 -4.70 -7.58
N ASN A 24 5.04 -4.22 -8.40
CA ASN A 24 6.41 -4.71 -8.42
C ASN A 24 7.07 -4.58 -7.04
N ASN A 25 7.56 -5.69 -6.50
CA ASN A 25 8.21 -5.79 -5.18
C ASN A 25 7.32 -5.47 -3.96
N LEU A 26 6.00 -5.37 -4.11
CA LEU A 26 5.10 -5.35 -2.96
C LEU A 26 4.93 -6.78 -2.43
N GLU A 27 5.21 -6.99 -1.13
CA GLU A 27 5.10 -8.32 -0.51
C GLU A 27 3.79 -8.50 0.24
N SER A 28 3.33 -7.46 0.92
CA SER A 28 2.17 -7.53 1.80
C SER A 28 1.00 -6.68 1.33
N GLU A 29 1.21 -5.79 0.37
CA GLU A 29 0.24 -4.79 -0.09
C GLU A 29 -0.31 -3.93 1.07
N MET A 30 0.46 -3.82 2.16
CA MET A 30 0.07 -3.03 3.33
C MET A 30 0.39 -1.55 3.10
N VAL A 31 -0.57 -0.85 2.53
CA VAL A 31 -0.50 0.60 2.30
C VAL A 31 -1.50 1.30 3.22
N LEU A 32 -1.04 2.28 3.99
CA LEU A 32 -1.89 3.06 4.89
C LEU A 32 -2.28 4.38 4.22
N MET A 33 -3.57 4.61 4.08
CA MET A 33 -4.15 5.85 3.58
C MET A 33 -4.82 6.60 4.73
N ILE A 34 -4.44 7.86 4.93
CA ILE A 34 -5.00 8.72 5.99
C ILE A 34 -5.75 9.86 5.32
N ASN A 35 -6.98 10.11 5.75
CA ASN A 35 -7.85 11.13 5.20
C ASN A 35 -7.91 11.09 3.67
N ALA A 36 -8.04 9.89 3.11
CA ALA A 36 -8.10 9.71 1.67
C ALA A 36 -9.39 10.28 1.07
N HIS A 37 -9.30 10.80 -0.13
CA HIS A 37 -10.45 11.31 -0.87
C HIS A 37 -10.84 10.35 -1.99
N GLY A 38 -12.13 10.12 -2.16
CA GLY A 38 -12.63 9.33 -3.29
C GLY A 38 -12.37 10.05 -4.62
N LEU A 39 -11.83 9.32 -5.58
CA LEU A 39 -11.60 9.79 -6.94
C LEU A 39 -12.76 9.36 -7.84
N THR A 40 -13.22 10.26 -8.68
CA THR A 40 -14.18 9.95 -9.74
C THR A 40 -13.46 9.98 -11.08
N THR A 41 -13.52 8.88 -11.82
CA THR A 41 -12.98 8.80 -13.17
C THR A 41 -13.95 9.45 -14.14
N ALA A 42 -13.50 10.46 -14.86
CA ALA A 42 -14.27 11.06 -15.95
C ALA A 42 -14.06 10.25 -17.25
N ASN A 43 -15.03 10.30 -18.15
CA ASN A 43 -14.83 9.78 -19.50
C ASN A 43 -13.74 10.61 -20.19
N PRO A 44 -12.70 9.96 -20.74
CA PRO A 44 -11.65 10.68 -21.45
C PRO A 44 -12.21 11.42 -22.66
N ALA A 45 -11.65 12.59 -22.95
CA ALA A 45 -12.02 13.35 -24.14
C ALA A 45 -11.49 12.74 -25.44
N ARG A 46 -10.56 11.80 -25.36
CA ARG A 46 -9.92 11.11 -26.49
C ARG A 46 -9.97 9.60 -26.25
N ASP A 47 -10.26 8.84 -27.28
CA ASP A 47 -10.33 7.37 -27.23
C ASP A 47 -8.97 6.70 -27.02
N THR A 48 -7.87 7.45 -27.18
CA THR A 48 -6.50 7.03 -26.93
C THR A 48 -6.15 6.96 -25.46
N ILE A 49 -6.98 7.54 -24.59
CA ILE A 49 -6.76 7.57 -23.14
C ILE A 49 -7.51 6.42 -22.47
N THR A 50 -6.80 5.65 -21.68
CA THR A 50 -7.39 4.62 -20.82
C THR A 50 -7.15 4.98 -19.36
N THR A 51 -8.20 4.91 -18.53
CA THR A 51 -8.11 5.14 -17.09
C THR A 51 -8.43 3.86 -16.35
N THR A 52 -7.53 3.47 -15.43
CA THR A 52 -7.64 2.25 -14.61
C THR A 52 -7.47 2.58 -13.14
N ALA A 53 -8.42 2.16 -12.31
CA ALA A 53 -8.27 2.20 -10.86
C ALA A 53 -7.36 1.06 -10.41
N PHE A 54 -6.36 1.36 -9.57
CA PHE A 54 -5.45 0.35 -9.02
C PHE A 54 -5.54 0.23 -7.50
N MET A 55 -6.22 1.18 -6.84
CA MET A 55 -6.41 1.20 -5.40
C MET A 55 -7.84 1.63 -5.08
N GLN A 56 -8.52 0.83 -4.26
CA GLN A 56 -9.93 1.05 -3.92
C GLN A 56 -10.18 0.75 -2.44
N THR A 57 -11.25 1.32 -1.90
CA THR A 57 -11.76 0.92 -0.59
C THR A 57 -12.50 -0.41 -0.70
N SER A 58 -12.75 -1.05 0.45
CA SER A 58 -13.70 -2.15 0.52
C SER A 58 -15.14 -1.67 0.25
N ASP A 59 -16.03 -2.60 -0.04
CA ASP A 59 -17.45 -2.37 -0.32
C ASP A 59 -18.26 -1.81 0.86
N ASN A 60 -17.78 -1.98 2.09
CA ASN A 60 -18.38 -1.47 3.32
C ASN A 60 -17.76 -0.13 3.78
N SER A 61 -17.26 0.66 2.86
CA SER A 61 -16.68 1.97 3.14
C SER A 61 -17.71 3.07 2.98
N TYR A 62 -17.44 4.20 3.62
CA TYR A 62 -18.35 5.35 3.58
C TYR A 62 -17.61 6.58 3.10
N ALA A 63 -18.18 7.28 2.10
CA ALA A 63 -17.81 8.64 1.81
C ALA A 63 -18.57 9.57 2.77
N VAL A 64 -17.82 10.37 3.51
CA VAL A 64 -18.37 11.33 4.49
C VAL A 64 -18.16 12.73 3.97
N THR A 65 -19.26 13.45 3.77
CA THR A 65 -19.29 14.89 3.45
C THR A 65 -20.01 15.65 4.57
N GLU A 66 -20.03 16.96 4.52
CA GLU A 66 -20.71 17.78 5.54
C GLU A 66 -22.19 17.41 5.68
N ASP A 67 -22.84 17.06 4.57
CA ASP A 67 -24.30 16.88 4.53
C ASP A 67 -24.74 15.41 4.50
N LYS A 68 -23.86 14.48 4.13
CA LYS A 68 -24.27 13.08 3.89
C LYS A 68 -23.13 12.08 4.11
N GLN A 69 -23.56 10.86 4.33
CA GLN A 69 -22.72 9.69 4.39
C GLN A 69 -23.26 8.65 3.39
N GLU A 70 -22.42 8.20 2.47
CA GLU A 70 -22.81 7.23 1.44
C GLU A 70 -21.92 6.00 1.53
N GLU A 71 -22.54 4.83 1.60
CA GLU A 71 -21.85 3.55 1.58
C GLU A 71 -21.47 3.15 0.16
N GLY A 72 -20.27 2.61 -0.04
CA GLY A 72 -19.82 2.15 -1.35
C GLY A 72 -18.34 1.89 -1.44
N THR A 73 -17.93 1.46 -2.64
CA THR A 73 -16.52 1.31 -3.01
C THR A 73 -16.04 2.57 -3.69
N TYR A 74 -14.92 3.10 -3.21
CA TYR A 74 -14.35 4.35 -3.70
C TYR A 74 -12.95 4.13 -4.24
N THR A 75 -12.67 4.68 -5.41
CA THR A 75 -11.32 4.69 -5.98
C THR A 75 -10.45 5.66 -5.22
N LEU A 76 -9.28 5.23 -4.78
CA LEU A 76 -8.29 6.03 -4.05
C LEU A 76 -7.00 6.24 -4.84
N GLY A 77 -6.77 5.40 -5.84
CA GLY A 77 -5.64 5.52 -6.76
C GLY A 77 -6.04 5.10 -8.16
N ALA A 78 -5.66 5.91 -9.15
CA ALA A 78 -5.94 5.66 -10.55
C ALA A 78 -4.76 6.04 -11.45
N VAL A 79 -4.65 5.35 -12.57
CA VAL A 79 -3.68 5.62 -13.64
C VAL A 79 -4.43 5.94 -14.91
N ALA A 80 -4.09 7.04 -15.56
CA ALA A 80 -4.48 7.34 -16.92
C ALA A 80 -3.27 7.18 -17.84
N THR A 81 -3.42 6.41 -18.91
CA THR A 81 -2.38 6.19 -19.93
C THR A 81 -2.89 6.64 -21.28
N GLU A 82 -2.02 7.25 -22.06
CA GLU A 82 -2.31 7.62 -23.45
C GLU A 82 -1.19 7.11 -24.36
N GLN A 83 -1.57 6.42 -25.42
CA GLN A 83 -0.65 6.04 -26.49
C GLN A 83 -0.62 7.12 -27.54
N ILE A 84 0.56 7.71 -27.74
CA ILE A 84 0.78 8.75 -28.74
C ILE A 84 1.54 8.10 -29.91
N THR A 85 0.87 7.98 -31.05
CA THR A 85 1.52 7.63 -32.32
C THR A 85 1.95 8.91 -33.00
N SER A 86 3.25 9.12 -33.20
CA SER A 86 3.73 10.21 -34.03
C SER A 86 3.61 9.81 -35.51
N ASP A 87 2.80 10.53 -36.25
CA ASP A 87 2.64 10.36 -37.71
C ASP A 87 3.86 10.82 -38.53
N ASP A 88 4.89 11.32 -37.86
CA ASP A 88 6.00 11.98 -38.52
C ASP A 88 7.31 11.20 -38.36
N SER A 89 7.40 10.04 -39.05
CA SER A 89 8.74 9.56 -39.40
C SER A 89 8.75 8.33 -40.27
N SER A 90 9.52 8.38 -41.27
CA SER A 90 10.00 7.32 -42.16
C SER A 90 10.93 6.29 -41.47
N ASP A 91 10.95 6.25 -40.13
CA ASP A 91 11.76 5.31 -39.38
C ASP A 91 10.98 4.80 -38.14
N SER A 92 10.61 3.49 -38.25
CA SER A 92 10.13 2.61 -37.20
C SER A 92 9.35 3.23 -36.03
N SER A 93 8.03 3.03 -36.06
CA SER A 93 7.02 3.17 -34.99
C SER A 93 7.55 3.21 -33.55
N SER A 94 7.94 4.37 -33.07
CA SER A 94 8.10 4.60 -31.64
C SER A 94 6.75 5.06 -31.07
N SER A 95 5.96 4.14 -30.56
CA SER A 95 4.79 4.48 -29.75
C SER A 95 5.28 5.05 -28.43
N GLN A 96 4.99 6.29 -28.17
CA GLN A 96 5.29 6.93 -26.89
C GLN A 96 4.05 6.85 -26.01
N THR A 97 4.20 6.34 -24.80
CA THR A 97 3.13 6.26 -23.82
C THR A 97 3.30 7.37 -22.80
N SER A 98 2.32 8.26 -22.67
CA SER A 98 2.25 9.16 -21.53
C SER A 98 1.39 8.55 -20.42
N ARG A 99 1.76 8.87 -19.16
CA ARG A 99 1.12 8.30 -17.97
C ARG A 99 0.94 9.37 -16.90
N LEU A 100 -0.25 9.36 -16.29
CA LEU A 100 -0.58 10.14 -15.10
C LEU A 100 -1.06 9.20 -14.02
N THR A 101 -0.38 9.18 -12.88
CA THR A 101 -0.80 8.43 -11.70
C THR A 101 -1.29 9.41 -10.64
N VAL A 102 -2.47 9.15 -10.10
CA VAL A 102 -3.10 9.95 -9.05
C VAL A 102 -3.34 9.08 -7.82
N ILE A 103 -2.89 9.54 -6.66
CA ILE A 103 -3.11 8.91 -5.35
C ILE A 103 -3.72 9.96 -4.43
N SER A 104 -4.82 9.62 -3.75
CA SER A 104 -5.69 10.59 -3.07
C SER A 104 -5.34 10.87 -1.62
N SER A 105 -4.13 10.55 -1.17
CA SER A 105 -3.67 10.85 0.18
C SER A 105 -2.19 11.20 0.21
N GLU A 106 -1.83 12.23 0.97
CA GLU A 106 -0.43 12.61 1.21
C GLU A 106 0.36 11.62 2.06
N SER A 107 -0.34 10.70 2.74
CA SER A 107 0.27 9.68 3.60
C SER A 107 1.28 8.79 2.88
N MET A 108 1.23 8.73 1.55
CA MET A 108 2.17 7.97 0.73
C MET A 108 3.63 8.41 0.90
N ILE A 109 3.84 9.71 1.13
CA ILE A 109 5.18 10.33 1.20
C ILE A 109 5.43 11.03 2.54
N ASN A 110 4.52 10.91 3.49
CA ASN A 110 4.68 11.55 4.79
C ASN A 110 5.70 10.77 5.64
N SER A 111 6.84 11.40 5.93
CA SER A 111 7.94 10.78 6.68
C SER A 111 7.55 10.34 8.10
N GLN A 112 6.59 11.00 8.73
CA GLN A 112 6.09 10.58 10.05
C GLN A 112 5.42 9.20 9.99
N ILE A 113 4.90 8.82 8.83
CA ILE A 113 4.28 7.52 8.60
C ILE A 113 5.32 6.53 8.09
N THR A 114 6.05 6.88 7.03
CA THR A 114 6.98 5.97 6.36
C THR A 114 8.19 5.60 7.24
N ASP A 115 8.65 6.51 8.07
CA ASP A 115 9.79 6.25 8.97
C ASP A 115 9.37 5.54 10.26
N THR A 116 8.11 5.73 10.69
CA THR A 116 7.59 5.12 11.92
C THR A 116 7.13 3.69 11.69
N TYR A 117 6.49 3.42 10.56
CA TYR A 117 5.90 2.13 10.24
C TYR A 117 6.65 1.44 9.11
N THR A 118 7.78 0.82 9.43
CA THR A 118 8.67 0.16 8.46
C THR A 118 8.08 -1.06 7.76
N THR A 119 6.92 -1.54 8.22
CA THR A 119 6.17 -2.64 7.59
C THR A 119 5.21 -2.18 6.52
N LEU A 120 4.99 -0.86 6.39
CA LEU A 120 4.14 -0.30 5.36
C LEU A 120 4.90 -0.18 4.04
N GLU A 121 4.22 -0.46 2.97
CA GLU A 121 4.74 -0.39 1.61
C GLU A 121 4.31 0.89 0.86
N ASN A 122 3.95 1.93 1.62
CA ASN A 122 3.57 3.23 1.08
C ASN A 122 4.62 3.80 0.13
N LEU A 123 5.87 3.84 0.60
CA LEU A 123 6.98 4.41 -0.19
C LEU A 123 7.29 3.54 -1.41
N ASP A 124 7.24 2.20 -1.27
CA ASP A 124 7.50 1.28 -2.37
C ASP A 124 6.46 1.44 -3.48
N LEU A 125 5.17 1.51 -3.12
CA LEU A 125 4.10 1.77 -4.07
C LEU A 125 4.25 3.14 -4.75
N PHE A 126 4.58 4.18 -3.97
CA PHE A 126 4.81 5.51 -4.53
C PHE A 126 6.01 5.53 -5.51
N MET A 127 7.11 4.89 -5.15
CA MET A 127 8.29 4.78 -6.01
C MET A 127 8.00 3.97 -7.27
N ASN A 128 7.21 2.91 -7.18
CA ASN A 128 6.74 2.16 -8.33
C ASN A 128 5.89 3.05 -9.26
N ALA A 129 5.01 3.87 -8.69
CA ALA A 129 4.18 4.81 -9.45
C ALA A 129 5.03 5.88 -10.18
N VAL A 130 6.10 6.34 -9.57
CA VAL A 130 7.04 7.29 -10.19
C VAL A 130 7.84 6.60 -11.29
N THR A 131 8.43 5.43 -11.00
CA THR A 131 9.30 4.72 -11.96
C THR A 131 8.56 4.16 -13.16
N ALA A 132 7.27 3.82 -12.98
CA ALA A 132 6.41 3.39 -14.08
C ALA A 132 6.19 4.45 -15.18
N ASN A 133 6.53 5.72 -14.91
CA ASN A 133 6.53 6.79 -15.92
C ASN A 133 7.80 6.81 -16.78
N PHE A 134 8.80 6.01 -16.43
CA PHE A 134 10.08 6.00 -17.14
C PHE A 134 10.32 4.63 -17.75
N ASP A 135 10.35 4.56 -19.06
CA ASP A 135 10.68 3.34 -19.79
C ASP A 135 12.04 2.78 -19.35
N LYS A 136 12.11 1.48 -19.09
CA LYS A 136 13.32 0.72 -18.72
C LYS A 136 13.90 0.99 -17.33
N THR A 137 13.27 1.78 -16.50
CA THR A 137 13.70 1.97 -15.12
C THR A 137 12.99 0.95 -14.22
N LYS A 138 13.73 0.01 -13.67
CA LYS A 138 13.19 -0.90 -12.65
C LYS A 138 13.54 -0.34 -11.28
N ASN A 139 12.54 -0.13 -10.45
CA ASN A 139 12.76 0.15 -9.04
C ASN A 139 13.32 -1.12 -8.38
N ILE A 140 14.57 -1.05 -7.95
CA ILE A 140 15.18 -2.11 -7.13
C ILE A 140 15.10 -1.60 -5.70
N ALA A 141 13.98 -1.86 -5.03
CA ALA A 141 13.86 -1.61 -3.61
C ALA A 141 14.75 -2.60 -2.86
N ILE A 142 15.87 -2.13 -2.33
CA ILE A 142 16.64 -2.89 -1.35
C ILE A 142 15.96 -2.66 0.00
N LYS A 143 15.10 -3.60 0.40
CA LYS A 143 14.43 -3.51 1.70
C LYS A 143 15.48 -3.53 2.82
N ALA A 144 15.35 -2.59 3.74
CA ALA A 144 16.15 -2.60 4.95
C ALA A 144 15.83 -3.88 5.73
N LYS A 145 16.83 -4.75 5.89
CA LYS A 145 16.69 -5.93 6.74
C LYS A 145 16.57 -5.44 8.18
N SER A 146 15.45 -5.76 8.84
CA SER A 146 15.32 -5.52 10.27
C SER A 146 16.46 -6.20 11.01
N LEU A 147 17.23 -5.41 11.74
CA LEU A 147 18.25 -5.90 12.67
C LEU A 147 17.65 -6.21 14.06
N GLU A 148 16.34 -6.33 14.14
CA GLU A 148 15.71 -6.76 15.37
C GLU A 148 16.26 -8.12 15.76
N VAL A 149 16.97 -8.12 16.85
CA VAL A 149 17.39 -9.35 17.53
C VAL A 149 16.10 -9.99 18.05
N SER A 150 15.69 -11.09 17.44
CA SER A 150 14.57 -11.85 17.95
C SER A 150 15.00 -12.38 19.33
N ASN A 151 14.56 -11.69 20.37
CA ASN A 151 14.72 -12.18 21.72
C ASN A 151 13.81 -13.40 21.86
N ASN A 152 14.42 -14.59 21.99
CA ASN A 152 13.70 -15.79 22.35
C ASN A 152 13.09 -15.59 23.74
N THR A 153 11.89 -15.04 23.80
CA THR A 153 11.10 -15.03 25.02
C THR A 153 10.66 -16.46 25.29
N MET A 154 11.04 -16.99 26.45
CA MET A 154 10.58 -18.31 26.88
C MET A 154 9.05 -18.35 26.86
N GLN A 155 8.47 -19.16 25.99
CA GLN A 155 7.06 -19.48 26.09
C GLN A 155 6.84 -20.19 27.43
N HIS A 156 5.82 -19.72 28.19
CA HIS A 156 5.50 -20.26 29.51
C HIS A 156 6.53 -20.01 30.63
N ALA A 157 7.26 -18.89 30.57
CA ALA A 157 8.23 -18.52 31.61
C ALA A 157 7.66 -18.60 33.06
N GLY A 158 6.39 -18.26 33.25
CA GLY A 158 5.70 -18.35 34.54
C GLY A 158 5.59 -19.79 35.06
N ILE A 159 5.23 -20.76 34.23
CA ILE A 159 5.12 -22.17 34.62
C ILE A 159 6.51 -22.73 34.95
N ILE A 160 7.51 -22.41 34.14
CA ILE A 160 8.89 -22.85 34.38
C ILE A 160 9.42 -22.27 35.69
N SER A 161 9.13 -20.99 36.00
CA SER A 161 9.52 -20.37 37.25
C SER A 161 8.88 -21.02 38.46
N ILE A 162 7.59 -21.33 38.43
CA ILE A 162 6.89 -22.01 39.53
C ILE A 162 7.46 -23.41 39.71
N LEU A 163 7.73 -24.15 38.64
CA LEU A 163 8.24 -25.52 38.71
C LEU A 163 9.69 -25.53 39.25
N THR A 164 10.52 -24.51 38.94
CA THR A 164 11.89 -24.38 39.49
C THR A 164 11.88 -23.96 40.95
N ILE A 165 11.03 -22.98 41.33
CA ILE A 165 11.03 -22.43 42.67
C ILE A 165 10.43 -23.42 43.70
N PHE A 166 9.41 -24.14 43.33
CA PHE A 166 8.72 -25.08 44.24
C PHE A 166 9.08 -26.55 44.00
N GLY A 167 9.27 -26.95 42.73
CA GLY A 167 9.52 -28.35 42.37
C GLY A 167 10.90 -28.82 42.85
N ILE A 168 11.95 -28.05 42.66
CA ILE A 168 13.31 -28.42 43.06
C ILE A 168 13.43 -28.57 44.57
N PRO A 169 12.97 -27.62 45.42
CA PRO A 169 13.00 -27.78 46.87
C PRO A 169 12.18 -28.96 47.37
N LEU A 170 11.04 -29.23 46.77
CA LEU A 170 10.15 -30.33 47.16
C LEU A 170 10.80 -31.70 46.90
N VAL A 171 11.54 -31.85 45.82
CA VAL A 171 12.27 -33.09 45.50
C VAL A 171 13.47 -33.29 46.45
N ILE A 172 14.08 -32.22 46.96
CA ILE A 172 15.18 -32.32 47.93
C ILE A 172 14.68 -32.65 49.35
N LEU A 173 13.44 -32.34 49.66
CA LEU A 173 12.83 -32.50 51.00
C LEU A 173 12.20 -33.90 51.20
N ILE A 174 12.08 -34.71 50.13
CA ILE A 174 11.66 -36.11 50.15
C ILE A 174 12.87 -37.02 50.13
#